data_5e547106c3cbf372ab654803c659b3f8
#
_entry.id   5e547106c3cbf372ab654803c659b3f8
#
_cell.length_a   1.000
_cell.length_b   1.000
_cell.length_c   1.000
_cell.angle_alpha   90.00
_cell.angle_beta   90.00
_cell.angle_gamma   90.00
#
_symmetry.space_group_name_H-M   'P 1'
#
loop_
_entity.id
_entity.type
_entity.pdbx_description
1 polymer ?
#
loop_
_entity_poly.entity_id
_entity_poly.type
_entity_poly.pdbx_seq_one_letter_code
_entity_poly.pdbx_strand_id
1 'polypeptide(L)'
;MKSAASIAFVLVLMVLPVSAQPRGTVEATIEGDPLIRLLPKDGIPSIDNPEMIPASEAGALMRDDEPVIGIFDGKNARAYPTWYLDGHEIVNDRIGQLPVAATW
;
A
#
# COMPACT_ATOMS: atom_id res chain seq x y z
N MET A 1 -56.42 -44.66 -15.37
CA MET A 1 -55.30 -44.51 -14.47
C MET A 1 -54.18 -43.86 -15.27
N LYS A 2 -53.86 -42.57 -15.02
CA LYS A 2 -52.79 -41.84 -15.72
C LYS A 2 -51.57 -41.82 -14.80
N SER A 3 -50.53 -42.52 -15.20
CA SER A 3 -49.24 -42.53 -14.47
C SER A 3 -48.51 -41.24 -14.79
N ALA A 4 -48.23 -40.42 -13.77
CA ALA A 4 -47.42 -39.23 -13.89
C ALA A 4 -45.95 -39.65 -13.67
N ALA A 5 -45.14 -39.57 -14.72
CA ALA A 5 -43.71 -39.75 -14.61
C ALA A 5 -43.05 -38.47 -14.10
N SER A 6 -42.53 -38.50 -12.87
CA SER A 6 -41.73 -37.40 -12.30
C SER A 6 -40.33 -37.45 -12.91
N ILE A 7 -39.97 -36.44 -13.71
CA ILE A 7 -38.58 -36.23 -14.20
C ILE A 7 -37.82 -35.47 -13.11
N ALA A 8 -36.91 -36.16 -12.45
CA ALA A 8 -35.97 -35.53 -11.53
C ALA A 8 -34.84 -34.88 -12.33
N PHE A 9 -34.74 -33.54 -12.28
CA PHE A 9 -33.67 -32.78 -12.91
C PHE A 9 -32.52 -32.70 -11.93
N VAL A 10 -31.46 -33.43 -12.17
CA VAL A 10 -30.22 -33.35 -11.37
C VAL A 10 -29.35 -32.18 -11.87
N LEU A 11 -29.32 -31.10 -11.11
CA LEU A 11 -28.48 -29.96 -11.39
C LEU A 11 -27.03 -30.30 -10.93
N VAL A 12 -26.16 -30.66 -11.86
CA VAL A 12 -24.73 -30.86 -11.58
C VAL A 12 -24.07 -29.48 -11.53
N LEU A 13 -23.78 -28.99 -10.33
CA LEU A 13 -22.97 -27.79 -10.14
C LEU A 13 -21.50 -28.16 -10.46
N MET A 14 -21.01 -27.75 -11.64
CA MET A 14 -19.57 -27.79 -11.94
C MET A 14 -18.87 -26.69 -11.15
N VAL A 15 -18.20 -27.08 -10.08
CA VAL A 15 -17.27 -26.20 -9.37
C VAL A 15 -15.98 -26.16 -10.19
N LEU A 16 -15.81 -25.12 -10.99
CA LEU A 16 -14.54 -24.87 -11.67
C LEU A 16 -13.50 -24.41 -10.63
N PRO A 17 -12.29 -24.95 -10.62
CA PRO A 17 -11.22 -24.46 -9.75
C PRO A 17 -10.90 -23.03 -10.17
N VAL A 18 -11.12 -22.07 -9.26
CA VAL A 18 -10.62 -20.72 -9.43
C VAL A 18 -9.11 -20.76 -9.17
N SER A 19 -8.34 -20.85 -10.24
CA SER A 19 -6.90 -20.66 -10.16
C SER A 19 -6.63 -19.18 -9.90
N ALA A 20 -6.28 -18.83 -8.66
CA ALA A 20 -5.77 -17.52 -8.34
C ALA A 20 -4.41 -17.36 -9.03
N GLN A 21 -4.39 -16.72 -10.20
CA GLN A 21 -3.14 -16.37 -10.85
C GLN A 21 -2.49 -15.23 -10.07
N PRO A 22 -1.19 -15.27 -9.81
CA PRO A 22 -0.49 -14.15 -9.16
C PRO A 22 -0.64 -12.91 -10.05
N ARG A 23 -1.17 -11.85 -9.46
CA ARG A 23 -1.26 -10.55 -10.13
C ARG A 23 0.15 -9.97 -10.14
N GLY A 24 0.77 -9.84 -11.31
CA GLY A 24 2.09 -9.24 -11.46
C GLY A 24 3.03 -10.04 -12.36
N THR A 25 4.21 -9.49 -12.58
CA THR A 25 5.27 -10.10 -13.40
C THR A 25 6.37 -10.64 -12.49
N VAL A 26 6.78 -11.91 -12.68
CA VAL A 26 7.93 -12.46 -11.98
C VAL A 26 9.20 -11.81 -12.56
N GLU A 27 9.94 -11.07 -11.75
CA GLU A 27 11.19 -10.41 -12.14
C GLU A 27 12.42 -11.28 -11.90
N ALA A 28 12.40 -12.05 -10.82
CA ALA A 28 13.49 -12.91 -10.40
C ALA A 28 12.98 -14.03 -9.51
N THR A 29 13.85 -15.00 -9.23
CA THR A 29 13.62 -16.02 -8.20
C THR A 29 14.77 -15.96 -7.22
N ILE A 30 14.46 -15.83 -5.92
CA ILE A 30 15.44 -15.75 -4.83
C ILE A 30 15.21 -16.94 -3.91
N GLU A 31 16.19 -17.83 -3.80
CA GLU A 31 16.14 -19.05 -2.98
C GLU A 31 14.90 -19.94 -3.22
N GLY A 32 14.35 -19.89 -4.43
CA GLY A 32 13.16 -20.65 -4.83
C GLY A 32 11.84 -19.87 -4.80
N ASP A 33 11.82 -18.69 -4.18
CA ASP A 33 10.63 -17.83 -4.09
C ASP A 33 10.61 -16.80 -5.22
N PRO A 34 9.44 -16.58 -5.88
CA PRO A 34 9.32 -15.60 -6.95
C PRO A 34 9.26 -14.17 -6.39
N LEU A 35 10.14 -13.30 -6.92
CA LEU A 35 10.02 -11.86 -6.75
C LEU A 35 9.02 -11.33 -7.78
N ILE A 36 7.87 -10.86 -7.30
CA ILE A 36 6.77 -10.43 -8.18
C ILE A 36 6.68 -8.91 -8.20
N ARG A 37 6.79 -8.32 -9.38
CA ARG A 37 6.45 -6.92 -9.59
C ARG A 37 4.94 -6.76 -9.71
N LEU A 38 4.32 -6.02 -8.80
CA LEU A 38 2.88 -5.73 -8.81
C LEU A 38 2.56 -4.45 -9.58
N LEU A 39 3.46 -3.45 -9.53
CA LEU A 39 3.29 -2.15 -10.14
C LEU A 39 4.49 -1.83 -11.06
N PRO A 40 4.32 -0.97 -12.06
CA PRO A 40 5.46 -0.43 -12.80
C PRO A 40 6.35 0.39 -11.87
N LYS A 41 7.60 0.65 -12.29
CA LYS A 41 8.47 1.59 -11.60
C LYS A 41 7.75 2.94 -11.48
N ASP A 42 7.84 3.57 -10.31
CA ASP A 42 7.17 4.84 -10.00
C ASP A 42 5.63 4.81 -10.16
N GLY A 43 5.03 3.61 -10.07
CA GLY A 43 3.57 3.42 -10.11
C GLY A 43 2.85 4.07 -8.93
N ILE A 44 3.57 4.24 -7.79
CA ILE A 44 3.15 5.07 -6.67
C ILE A 44 4.16 6.22 -6.60
N PRO A 45 3.74 7.49 -6.80
CA PRO A 45 4.65 8.62 -6.82
C PRO A 45 5.19 8.93 -5.43
N SER A 46 6.53 8.96 -5.27
CA SER A 46 7.17 9.44 -4.06
C SER A 46 6.94 10.94 -3.83
N ILE A 47 7.06 11.36 -2.58
CA ILE A 47 7.18 12.79 -2.25
C ILE A 47 8.66 13.12 -2.16
N ASP A 48 9.14 14.01 -3.01
CA ASP A 48 10.54 14.43 -3.02
C ASP A 48 10.66 15.89 -2.59
N ASN A 49 11.53 16.17 -1.61
CA ASN A 49 11.76 17.49 -1.05
C ASN A 49 10.45 18.18 -0.60
N PRO A 50 9.73 17.63 0.38
CA PRO A 50 8.44 18.13 0.80
C PRO A 50 8.52 19.57 1.31
N GLU A 51 7.51 20.37 1.01
CA GLU A 51 7.31 21.64 1.69
C GLU A 51 6.83 21.39 3.12
N MET A 52 7.57 21.91 4.09
CA MET A 52 7.29 21.70 5.50
C MET A 52 6.67 22.95 6.10
N ILE A 53 5.64 22.76 6.92
CA ILE A 53 5.01 23.83 7.71
C ILE A 53 5.45 23.75 9.17
N PRO A 54 5.42 24.85 9.93
CA PRO A 54 5.62 24.83 11.38
C PRO A 54 4.60 23.92 12.08
N ALA A 55 5.02 23.19 13.13
CA ALA A 55 4.11 22.34 13.90
C ALA A 55 2.92 23.10 14.50
N SER A 56 3.09 24.39 14.80
CA SER A 56 2.00 25.25 15.29
C SER A 56 0.87 25.47 14.27
N GLU A 57 1.13 25.24 12.99
CA GLU A 57 0.16 25.38 11.91
C GLU A 57 -0.49 24.03 11.52
N ALA A 58 0.07 22.92 12.01
CA ALA A 58 -0.37 21.56 11.66
C ALA A 58 -1.84 21.29 12.05
N GLY A 59 -2.35 21.91 13.13
CA GLY A 59 -3.73 21.72 13.59
C GLY A 59 -4.80 22.17 12.59
N ALA A 60 -4.43 22.96 11.55
CA ALA A 60 -5.32 23.30 10.45
C ALA A 60 -5.50 22.16 9.44
N LEU A 61 -4.56 21.20 9.41
CA LEU A 61 -4.49 20.09 8.44
C LEU A 61 -4.67 18.72 9.08
N MET A 62 -4.39 18.59 10.39
CA MET A 62 -4.33 17.33 11.12
C MET A 62 -5.09 17.42 12.44
N ARG A 63 -5.58 16.28 12.91
CA ARG A 63 -6.09 16.12 14.27
C ARG A 63 -4.95 15.79 15.22
N ASP A 64 -5.12 16.10 16.51
CA ASP A 64 -4.10 15.88 17.55
C ASP A 64 -3.78 14.39 17.78
N ASP A 65 -4.69 13.49 17.43
CA ASP A 65 -4.56 12.04 17.61
C ASP A 65 -4.07 11.29 16.35
N GLU A 66 -3.74 11.99 15.27
CA GLU A 66 -3.25 11.35 14.05
C GLU A 66 -1.80 10.89 14.18
N PRO A 67 -1.50 9.63 13.76
CA PRO A 67 -0.16 9.10 13.84
C PRO A 67 0.79 9.76 12.86
N VAL A 68 2.04 9.95 13.30
CA VAL A 68 3.12 10.53 12.50
C VAL A 68 4.39 9.70 12.64
N ILE A 69 5.23 9.72 11.60
CA ILE A 69 6.62 9.29 11.69
C ILE A 69 7.44 10.51 12.12
N GLY A 70 7.97 10.50 13.35
CA GLY A 70 8.82 11.57 13.86
C GLY A 70 10.29 11.25 13.70
N ILE A 71 11.11 12.20 13.20
CA ILE A 71 12.56 12.08 13.06
C ILE A 71 13.22 13.30 13.68
N PHE A 72 14.30 13.07 14.45
CA PHE A 72 15.08 14.08 15.12
C PHE A 72 16.57 13.85 14.89
N ASP A 73 17.29 14.87 14.40
CA ASP A 73 18.72 14.78 14.08
C ASP A 73 19.64 15.28 15.23
N GLY A 74 19.06 15.58 16.39
CA GLY A 74 19.74 16.19 17.54
C GLY A 74 19.54 17.71 17.64
N LYS A 75 19.04 18.36 16.59
CA LYS A 75 18.77 19.79 16.54
C LYS A 75 17.42 20.12 15.91
N ASN A 76 17.10 19.45 14.82
CA ASN A 76 15.89 19.66 14.05
C ASN A 76 14.97 18.44 14.16
N ALA A 77 13.67 18.66 14.21
CA ALA A 77 12.66 17.63 14.19
C ALA A 77 11.74 17.80 12.98
N ARG A 78 11.31 16.66 12.41
CA ARG A 78 10.26 16.60 11.38
C ARG A 78 9.27 15.51 11.70
N ALA A 79 8.01 15.71 11.32
CA ALA A 79 6.94 14.73 11.42
C ALA A 79 6.26 14.57 10.07
N TYR A 80 6.07 13.32 9.67
CA TYR A 80 5.41 12.96 8.41
C TYR A 80 4.11 12.23 8.76
N PRO A 81 2.92 12.78 8.39
CA PRO A 81 1.64 12.13 8.65
C PRO A 81 1.52 10.81 7.92
N THR A 82 1.13 9.74 8.60
CA THR A 82 0.99 8.41 7.97
C THR A 82 -0.12 8.39 6.93
N TRP A 83 -1.23 9.10 7.17
CA TRP A 83 -2.33 9.21 6.21
C TRP A 83 -1.89 9.82 4.87
N TYR A 84 -0.89 10.71 4.89
CA TYR A 84 -0.36 11.31 3.67
C TYR A 84 0.55 10.32 2.93
N LEU A 85 1.29 9.50 3.69
CA LEU A 85 2.13 8.43 3.15
C LEU A 85 1.32 7.26 2.58
N ASP A 86 0.07 7.05 2.99
CA ASP A 86 -0.80 6.01 2.42
C ASP A 86 -0.94 6.11 0.89
N GLY A 87 -0.85 7.32 0.34
CA GLY A 87 -0.92 7.56 -1.10
C GLY A 87 0.42 7.65 -1.82
N HIS A 88 1.54 7.65 -1.07
CA HIS A 88 2.87 7.92 -1.60
C HIS A 88 3.95 6.92 -1.18
N GLU A 89 3.71 6.16 -0.10
CA GLU A 89 4.59 5.14 0.49
C GLU A 89 5.96 5.64 0.96
N ILE A 90 6.53 6.70 0.37
CA ILE A 90 7.85 7.24 0.71
C ILE A 90 7.92 8.75 0.58
N VAL A 91 8.59 9.38 1.55
CA VAL A 91 9.04 10.78 1.49
C VAL A 91 10.56 10.81 1.50
N ASN A 92 11.16 11.39 0.46
CA ASN A 92 12.58 11.65 0.37
C ASN A 92 12.86 13.11 0.77
N ASP A 93 13.54 13.30 1.89
CA ASP A 93 13.76 14.61 2.51
C ASP A 93 15.19 14.76 3.06
N ARG A 94 15.47 15.91 3.62
CA ARG A 94 16.70 16.20 4.38
C ARG A 94 16.38 16.95 5.67
N ILE A 95 16.96 16.49 6.78
CA ILE A 95 16.89 17.18 8.06
C ILE A 95 18.30 17.71 8.35
N GLY A 96 18.52 19.02 8.21
CA GLY A 96 19.86 19.56 8.23
C GLY A 96 20.74 18.94 7.13
N GLN A 97 21.78 18.21 7.49
CA GLN A 97 22.66 17.49 6.56
C GLN A 97 22.28 16.01 6.40
N LEU A 98 21.33 15.50 7.18
CA LEU A 98 20.92 14.10 7.18
C LEU A 98 19.93 13.85 6.05
N PRO A 99 20.24 13.00 5.05
CA PRO A 99 19.24 12.53 4.10
C PRO A 99 18.30 11.53 4.79
N VAL A 100 17.02 11.63 4.49
CA VAL A 100 15.96 10.84 5.12
C VAL A 100 15.06 10.24 4.04
N ALA A 101 14.70 8.98 4.21
CA ALA A 101 13.61 8.33 3.48
C ALA A 101 12.62 7.78 4.52
N ALA A 102 11.52 8.50 4.73
CA ALA A 102 10.46 8.05 5.62
C ALA A 102 9.49 7.19 4.82
N THR A 103 9.25 5.97 5.27
CA THR A 103 8.37 4.99 4.60
C THR A 103 7.26 4.54 5.53
N TRP A 104 6.11 4.24 4.94
CA TRP A 104 4.93 3.76 5.64
C TRP A 104 4.25 2.62 4.87
#